data_add1ef1220a4c03b660c11f575abe064
#
_entry.id   add1ef1220a4c03b660c11f575abe064
#
_cell.length_a   1.000
_cell.length_b   1.000
_cell.length_c   1.000
_cell.angle_alpha   90.00
_cell.angle_beta   90.00
_cell.angle_gamma   90.00
#
_symmetry.space_group_name_H-M   'P 1'
#
loop_
_entity.id
_entity.type
_entity.pdbx_description
1 polymer ?
#
loop_
_entity_poly.entity_id
_entity_poly.type
_entity_poly.pdbx_seq_one_letter_code
_entity_poly.pdbx_strand_id
1 'polypeptide(L)'
;MAYRLTLLLLLLSLPAHADVTGKARVIDGDTIWIANTKIRLHGIDAPEMKQTCRTSKGKEQLCGQLAKQALQRLIQGQDITCKGDERDRYGRLIAVCYTGPYDLNAKMVRQGWALAYRRYSMDYVDDENAAKVARKGLWRGEFVPPWEWRNK
;
A
#
# COMPACT_ATOMS: atom_id res chain seq x y z
N MET A 1 51.39 -33.11 -26.24
CA MET A 1 50.22 -33.29 -25.38
C MET A 1 49.64 -31.91 -25.04
N ALA A 2 48.51 -31.55 -25.63
CA ALA A 2 47.88 -30.24 -25.41
C ALA A 2 46.71 -30.43 -24.45
N TYR A 3 46.81 -29.88 -23.24
CA TYR A 3 45.69 -29.86 -22.26
C TYR A 3 44.67 -28.77 -22.65
N ARG A 4 43.50 -29.20 -23.08
CA ARG A 4 42.35 -28.28 -23.26
C ARG A 4 41.76 -27.99 -21.90
N LEU A 5 41.97 -26.76 -21.41
CA LEU A 5 41.34 -26.25 -20.21
C LEU A 5 39.88 -25.86 -20.56
N THR A 6 38.93 -26.71 -20.17
CA THR A 6 37.47 -26.40 -20.31
C THR A 6 37.05 -25.50 -19.17
N LEU A 7 36.86 -24.23 -19.47
CA LEU A 7 36.32 -23.23 -18.52
C LEU A 7 34.84 -23.50 -18.32
N LEU A 8 34.46 -24.06 -17.17
CA LEU A 8 33.06 -24.29 -16.77
C LEU A 8 32.50 -22.97 -16.25
N LEU A 9 31.69 -22.29 -17.09
CA LEU A 9 30.98 -21.07 -16.67
C LEU A 9 29.81 -21.47 -15.77
N LEU A 10 29.95 -21.26 -14.44
CA LEU A 10 28.85 -21.39 -13.49
C LEU A 10 27.93 -20.19 -13.68
N LEU A 11 26.78 -20.41 -14.32
CA LEU A 11 25.67 -19.44 -14.35
C LEU A 11 25.01 -19.39 -12.97
N LEU A 12 25.37 -18.41 -12.18
CA LEU A 12 24.64 -18.04 -10.94
C LEU A 12 23.27 -17.48 -11.33
N SER A 13 22.23 -18.32 -11.30
CA SER A 13 20.85 -17.86 -11.40
C SER A 13 20.47 -17.14 -10.10
N LEU A 14 20.40 -15.82 -10.14
CA LEU A 14 19.82 -15.03 -9.07
C LEU A 14 18.30 -15.36 -9.00
N PRO A 15 17.74 -15.60 -7.82
CA PRO A 15 16.30 -15.79 -7.70
C PRO A 15 15.60 -14.49 -8.13
N ALA A 16 14.92 -14.52 -9.25
CA ALA A 16 14.02 -13.46 -9.65
C ALA A 16 12.81 -13.53 -8.73
N HIS A 17 12.65 -12.55 -7.84
CA HIS A 17 11.41 -12.41 -7.09
C HIS A 17 10.31 -12.06 -8.09
N ALA A 18 9.34 -12.97 -8.25
CA ALA A 18 8.23 -12.76 -9.14
C ALA A 18 7.23 -11.79 -8.51
N ASP A 19 6.80 -10.79 -9.30
CA ASP A 19 5.71 -9.90 -8.92
C ASP A 19 4.43 -10.71 -8.63
N VAL A 20 3.65 -10.28 -7.64
CA VAL A 20 2.35 -10.89 -7.34
C VAL A 20 1.28 -10.17 -8.15
N THR A 21 0.66 -10.87 -9.10
CA THR A 21 -0.36 -10.28 -10.01
C THR A 21 -1.66 -11.07 -9.93
N GLY A 22 -2.79 -10.36 -9.93
CA GLY A 22 -4.13 -10.95 -10.01
C GLY A 22 -5.24 -10.06 -9.46
N LYS A 23 -6.44 -10.64 -9.35
CA LYS A 23 -7.59 -9.98 -8.74
C LYS A 23 -7.37 -9.80 -7.25
N ALA A 24 -7.54 -8.60 -6.77
CA ALA A 24 -7.34 -8.29 -5.37
C ALA A 24 -8.65 -8.24 -4.59
N ARG A 25 -8.62 -8.82 -3.38
CA ARG A 25 -9.66 -8.66 -2.37
C ARG A 25 -9.17 -7.68 -1.30
N VAL A 26 -9.86 -6.56 -1.14
CA VAL A 26 -9.50 -5.51 -0.17
C VAL A 26 -9.91 -5.94 1.25
N ILE A 27 -8.98 -5.85 2.19
CA ILE A 27 -9.20 -6.12 3.61
C ILE A 27 -9.54 -4.80 4.33
N ASP A 28 -8.69 -3.81 4.19
CA ASP A 28 -8.80 -2.46 4.74
C ASP A 28 -8.14 -1.44 3.78
N GLY A 29 -7.91 -0.21 4.23
CA GLY A 29 -7.39 0.87 3.38
C GLY A 29 -5.94 0.71 2.91
N ASP A 30 -5.20 -0.27 3.42
CA ASP A 30 -3.80 -0.50 3.07
C ASP A 30 -3.37 -1.98 3.03
N THR A 31 -4.34 -2.89 3.07
CA THR A 31 -4.09 -4.32 3.03
C THR A 31 -5.01 -5.01 2.03
N ILE A 32 -4.43 -5.82 1.16
CA ILE A 32 -5.15 -6.61 0.15
C ILE A 32 -4.71 -8.07 0.17
N TRP A 33 -5.51 -8.94 -0.45
CA TRP A 33 -5.16 -10.31 -0.81
C TRP A 33 -5.14 -10.45 -2.33
N ILE A 34 -4.10 -11.07 -2.86
CA ILE A 34 -4.05 -11.58 -4.23
C ILE A 34 -3.74 -13.08 -4.14
N ALA A 35 -4.64 -13.92 -4.66
CA ALA A 35 -4.57 -15.37 -4.48
C ALA A 35 -4.33 -15.73 -2.99
N ASN A 36 -3.22 -16.38 -2.66
CA ASN A 36 -2.86 -16.80 -1.30
C ASN A 36 -1.88 -15.81 -0.61
N THR A 37 -1.63 -14.65 -1.20
CA THR A 37 -0.66 -13.68 -0.66
C THR A 37 -1.39 -12.50 -0.04
N LYS A 38 -1.20 -12.32 1.27
CA LYS A 38 -1.62 -11.11 1.97
C LYS A 38 -0.56 -10.05 1.80
N ILE A 39 -0.97 -8.86 1.37
CA ILE A 39 -0.08 -7.77 0.97
C ILE A 39 -0.41 -6.53 1.78
N ARG A 40 0.62 -5.95 2.40
CA ARG A 40 0.57 -4.64 3.07
C ARG A 40 1.15 -3.60 2.11
N LEU A 41 0.39 -2.59 1.78
CA LEU A 41 0.85 -1.50 0.93
C LEU A 41 1.97 -0.73 1.62
N HIS A 42 3.16 -0.72 0.98
CA HIS A 42 4.37 -0.12 1.54
C HIS A 42 4.26 1.40 1.68
N GLY A 43 4.84 1.93 2.75
CA GLY A 43 5.06 3.37 2.93
C GLY A 43 3.82 4.22 3.22
N ILE A 44 2.65 3.59 3.37
CA ILE A 44 1.39 4.26 3.72
C ILE A 44 0.75 3.65 4.96
N ASP A 45 -0.11 4.43 5.63
CA ASP A 45 -0.91 3.96 6.76
C ASP A 45 -2.33 4.51 6.63
N ALA A 46 -3.31 3.62 6.52
CA ALA A 46 -4.72 3.97 6.40
C ALA A 46 -5.42 3.86 7.76
N PRO A 47 -6.53 4.57 7.97
CA PRO A 47 -7.34 4.41 9.17
C PRO A 47 -7.76 2.96 9.40
N GLU A 48 -7.72 2.54 10.67
CA GLU A 48 -8.17 1.22 11.09
C GLU A 48 -9.68 1.03 10.81
N MET A 49 -10.13 -0.18 10.55
CA MET A 49 -11.52 -0.47 10.15
C MET A 49 -12.57 0.11 11.10
N LYS A 50 -12.26 0.17 12.40
CA LYS A 50 -13.14 0.75 13.44
C LYS A 50 -12.81 2.20 13.76
N GLN A 51 -11.82 2.78 13.10
CA GLN A 51 -11.40 4.14 13.37
C GLN A 51 -12.46 5.13 12.89
N THR A 52 -12.81 6.06 13.79
CA THR A 52 -13.69 7.17 13.50
C THR A 52 -12.90 8.46 13.27
N CYS A 53 -13.50 9.36 12.51
CA CYS A 53 -13.05 10.73 12.30
C CYS A 53 -14.25 11.65 12.12
N ARG A 54 -14.05 12.96 12.10
CA ARG A 54 -15.11 13.94 11.95
C ARG A 54 -15.07 14.62 10.59
N THR A 55 -16.24 14.83 10.00
CA THR A 55 -16.38 15.64 8.80
C THR A 55 -16.12 17.12 9.11
N SER A 56 -16.02 17.97 8.08
CA SER A 56 -15.94 19.43 8.23
C SER A 56 -17.13 20.03 8.99
N LYS A 57 -18.24 19.30 9.05
CA LYS A 57 -19.46 19.70 9.80
C LYS A 57 -19.52 19.07 11.20
N GLY A 58 -18.43 18.46 11.67
CA GLY A 58 -18.34 17.84 13.00
C GLY A 58 -19.05 16.49 13.14
N LYS A 59 -19.64 15.94 12.06
CA LYS A 59 -20.32 14.64 12.10
C LYS A 59 -19.27 13.51 12.16
N GLU A 60 -19.44 12.58 13.10
CA GLU A 60 -18.61 11.37 13.18
C GLU A 60 -18.94 10.41 12.05
N GLN A 61 -17.87 9.77 11.53
CA GLN A 61 -17.95 8.76 10.47
C GLN A 61 -16.87 7.71 10.62
N LEU A 62 -17.10 6.49 10.11
CA LEU A 62 -16.13 5.39 10.10
C LEU A 62 -15.14 5.57 8.96
N CYS A 63 -14.08 6.32 9.20
CA CYS A 63 -13.10 6.64 8.15
C CYS A 63 -12.24 5.44 7.72
N GLY A 64 -12.07 4.42 8.55
CA GLY A 64 -11.44 3.16 8.12
C GLY A 64 -12.26 2.44 7.05
N GLN A 65 -13.58 2.43 7.17
CA GLN A 65 -14.44 1.86 6.13
C GLN A 65 -14.43 2.70 4.85
N LEU A 66 -14.37 4.02 4.96
CA LEU A 66 -14.25 4.91 3.80
C LEU A 66 -12.92 4.72 3.07
N ALA A 67 -11.81 4.55 3.80
CA ALA A 67 -10.51 4.23 3.21
C ALA A 67 -10.55 2.89 2.47
N LYS A 68 -11.15 1.84 3.06
CA LYS A 68 -11.37 0.56 2.39
C LYS A 68 -12.17 0.72 1.10
N GLN A 69 -13.29 1.44 1.13
CA GLN A 69 -14.10 1.70 -0.05
C GLN A 69 -13.34 2.49 -1.13
N ALA A 70 -12.47 3.43 -0.71
CA ALA A 70 -11.63 4.17 -1.64
C ALA A 70 -10.67 3.23 -2.39
N LEU A 71 -10.00 2.33 -1.68
CA LEU A 71 -9.13 1.33 -2.29
C LEU A 71 -9.91 0.38 -3.21
N GLN A 72 -11.10 -0.07 -2.80
CA GLN A 72 -11.99 -0.88 -3.64
C GLN A 72 -12.34 -0.19 -4.96
N ARG A 73 -12.66 1.12 -4.92
CA ARG A 73 -12.94 1.90 -6.13
C ARG A 73 -11.72 2.05 -7.03
N LEU A 74 -10.53 2.22 -6.47
CA LEU A 74 -9.29 2.31 -7.25
C LEU A 74 -8.98 1.00 -7.99
N ILE A 75 -9.31 -0.13 -7.39
CA ILE A 75 -9.07 -1.46 -7.96
C ILE A 75 -10.13 -1.83 -9.02
N GLN A 76 -11.41 -1.62 -8.73
CA GLN A 76 -12.58 -1.84 -9.60
C GLN A 76 -12.46 -3.06 -10.54
N GLY A 77 -12.12 -4.24 -9.99
CA GLY A 77 -12.05 -5.47 -10.77
C GLY A 77 -10.89 -5.58 -11.75
N GLN A 78 -9.96 -4.63 -11.75
CA GLN A 78 -8.71 -4.72 -12.51
C GLN A 78 -7.74 -5.71 -11.88
N ASP A 79 -6.81 -6.22 -12.66
CA ASP A 79 -5.67 -6.96 -12.11
C ASP A 79 -4.69 -6.01 -11.47
N ILE A 80 -4.19 -6.39 -10.30
CA ILE A 80 -3.23 -5.63 -9.53
C ILE A 80 -1.89 -6.34 -9.58
N THR A 81 -0.82 -5.60 -9.85
CA THR A 81 0.55 -6.10 -9.79
C THR A 81 1.26 -5.47 -8.60
N CYS A 82 1.73 -6.29 -7.67
CA CYS A 82 2.45 -5.87 -6.49
C CYS A 82 3.91 -6.29 -6.55
N LYS A 83 4.81 -5.35 -6.29
CA LYS A 83 6.27 -5.51 -6.31
C LYS A 83 6.82 -5.33 -4.92
N GLY A 84 7.50 -6.34 -4.42
CA GLY A 84 8.14 -6.36 -3.11
C GLY A 84 8.74 -7.73 -2.84
N ASP A 85 9.69 -7.78 -1.92
CA ASP A 85 10.45 -8.99 -1.57
C ASP A 85 10.53 -9.22 -0.06
N GLU A 86 10.15 -8.23 0.74
CA GLU A 86 10.16 -8.30 2.19
C GLU A 86 8.79 -8.71 2.76
N ARG A 87 8.82 -9.40 3.90
CA ARG A 87 7.62 -9.72 4.68
C ARG A 87 7.73 -9.13 6.07
N ASP A 88 6.58 -8.69 6.57
CA ASP A 88 6.51 -8.24 7.97
C ASP A 88 6.40 -9.43 8.94
N ARG A 89 6.42 -9.11 10.25
CA ARG A 89 6.30 -10.11 11.32
C ARG A 89 4.99 -10.92 11.30
N TYR A 90 3.99 -10.46 10.54
CA TYR A 90 2.71 -11.17 10.36
C TYR A 90 2.66 -11.99 9.07
N GLY A 91 3.76 -12.07 8.33
CA GLY A 91 3.88 -12.80 7.08
C GLY A 91 3.31 -12.08 5.86
N ARG A 92 2.87 -10.81 5.98
CA ARG A 92 2.38 -10.04 4.85
C ARG A 92 3.54 -9.59 3.96
N LEU A 93 3.38 -9.74 2.64
CA LEU A 93 4.30 -9.13 1.69
C LEU A 93 4.17 -7.61 1.75
N ILE A 94 5.28 -6.91 1.98
CA ILE A 94 5.35 -5.45 1.92
C ILE A 94 5.63 -5.06 0.48
N ALA A 95 4.71 -4.36 -0.17
CA ALA A 95 4.82 -4.09 -1.60
C ALA A 95 4.25 -2.74 -2.02
N VAL A 96 4.78 -2.22 -3.13
CA VAL A 96 4.13 -1.18 -3.93
C VAL A 96 3.26 -1.87 -4.96
N CYS A 97 1.98 -1.52 -5.00
CA CYS A 97 0.99 -2.15 -5.86
C CYS A 97 0.51 -1.19 -6.96
N TYR A 98 0.20 -1.73 -8.12
CA TYR A 98 -0.14 -0.96 -9.31
C TYR A 98 -1.43 -1.44 -9.96
N THR A 99 -2.22 -0.50 -10.49
CA THR A 99 -3.25 -0.73 -11.49
C THR A 99 -2.75 -0.18 -12.82
N GLY A 100 -2.43 -1.04 -13.79
CA GLY A 100 -1.74 -0.58 -14.99
C GLY A 100 -0.47 0.22 -14.61
N PRO A 101 -0.29 1.45 -15.10
CA PRO A 101 0.88 2.28 -14.80
C PRO A 101 0.77 3.04 -13.46
N TYR A 102 -0.34 2.94 -12.74
CA TYR A 102 -0.62 3.80 -11.59
C TYR A 102 -0.28 3.13 -10.26
N ASP A 103 0.56 3.79 -9.46
CA ASP A 103 0.86 3.42 -8.08
C ASP A 103 -0.39 3.61 -7.20
N LEU A 104 -0.92 2.49 -6.67
CA LEU A 104 -2.09 2.48 -5.78
C LEU A 104 -1.78 3.11 -4.42
N ASN A 105 -0.56 2.89 -3.91
CA ASN A 105 -0.13 3.43 -2.63
C ASN A 105 -0.15 4.96 -2.70
N ALA A 106 0.45 5.54 -3.75
CA ALA A 106 0.42 6.97 -4.02
C ALA A 106 -1.00 7.51 -4.19
N LYS A 107 -1.87 6.78 -4.92
CA LYS A 107 -3.27 7.21 -5.13
C LYS A 107 -4.07 7.26 -3.84
N MET A 108 -3.88 6.29 -2.94
CA MET A 108 -4.55 6.30 -1.63
C MET A 108 -4.16 7.52 -0.80
N VAL A 109 -2.88 7.88 -0.80
CA VAL A 109 -2.38 9.08 -0.10
C VAL A 109 -2.86 10.36 -0.78
N ARG A 110 -2.75 10.46 -2.10
CA ARG A 110 -3.16 11.64 -2.88
C ARG A 110 -4.67 11.91 -2.82
N GLN A 111 -5.49 10.86 -2.62
CA GLN A 111 -6.92 11.00 -2.38
C GLN A 111 -7.26 11.29 -0.90
N GLY A 112 -6.26 11.28 -0.02
CA GLY A 112 -6.39 11.58 1.40
C GLY A 112 -7.01 10.45 2.24
N TRP A 113 -6.98 9.20 1.76
CA TRP A 113 -7.52 8.03 2.47
C TRP A 113 -6.45 7.19 3.15
N ALA A 114 -5.17 7.52 2.96
CA ALA A 114 -4.05 7.04 3.73
C ALA A 114 -3.06 8.18 3.96
N LEU A 115 -2.20 8.03 4.97
CA LEU A 115 -1.13 8.96 5.26
C LEU A 115 0.20 8.38 4.80
N ALA A 116 1.14 9.24 4.43
CA ALA A 116 2.54 8.85 4.25
C ALA A 116 3.10 8.34 5.58
N TYR A 117 3.58 7.10 5.62
CA TYR A 117 4.10 6.50 6.83
C TYR A 117 5.61 6.67 6.91
N ARG A 118 6.05 7.86 7.32
CA ARG A 118 7.43 8.32 7.31
C ARG A 118 8.41 7.43 8.08
N ARG A 119 7.91 6.63 9.01
CA ARG A 119 8.73 5.63 9.72
C ARG A 119 9.34 4.60 8.76
N TYR A 120 8.68 4.33 7.64
CA TYR A 120 9.09 3.30 6.69
C TYR A 120 9.50 3.84 5.31
N SER A 121 8.93 4.97 4.88
CA SER A 121 9.27 5.58 3.59
C SER A 121 8.91 7.06 3.56
N MET A 122 9.69 7.83 2.80
CA MET A 122 9.40 9.23 2.49
C MET A 122 8.76 9.41 1.10
N ASP A 123 8.56 8.33 0.34
CA ASP A 123 8.17 8.36 -1.07
C ASP A 123 6.81 9.06 -1.31
N TYR A 124 5.89 9.00 -0.33
CA TYR A 124 4.52 9.51 -0.46
C TYR A 124 4.27 10.84 0.25
N VAL A 125 5.30 11.50 0.74
CA VAL A 125 5.17 12.78 1.48
C VAL A 125 4.62 13.88 0.58
N ASP A 126 5.04 13.95 -0.67
CA ASP A 126 4.54 14.96 -1.63
C ASP A 126 3.07 14.70 -2.01
N ASP A 127 2.68 13.43 -2.13
CA ASP A 127 1.28 13.04 -2.35
C ASP A 127 0.39 13.43 -1.17
N GLU A 128 0.89 13.25 0.06
CA GLU A 128 0.19 13.69 1.27
C GLU A 128 0.04 15.21 1.33
N ASN A 129 1.10 15.97 1.02
CA ASN A 129 1.06 17.43 0.98
C ASN A 129 0.04 17.92 -0.05
N ALA A 130 -0.02 17.30 -1.22
CA ALA A 130 -1.02 17.60 -2.24
C ALA A 130 -2.46 17.33 -1.75
N ALA A 131 -2.67 16.22 -1.02
CA ALA A 131 -3.97 15.89 -0.43
C ALA A 131 -4.40 16.90 0.65
N LYS A 132 -3.45 17.36 1.50
CA LYS A 132 -3.68 18.38 2.52
C LYS A 132 -4.13 19.70 1.90
N VAL A 133 -3.37 20.21 0.93
CA VAL A 133 -3.67 21.47 0.24
C VAL A 133 -5.03 21.42 -0.44
N ALA A 134 -5.34 20.30 -1.10
CA ALA A 134 -6.62 20.11 -1.78
C ALA A 134 -7.76 19.68 -0.85
N ARG A 135 -7.53 19.54 0.45
CA ARG A 135 -8.50 19.08 1.46
C ARG A 135 -9.24 17.82 1.03
N LYS A 136 -8.52 16.79 0.63
CA LYS A 136 -9.09 15.52 0.18
C LYS A 136 -9.22 14.50 1.31
N GLY A 137 -10.25 13.65 1.20
CA GLY A 137 -10.46 12.54 2.12
C GLY A 137 -10.50 12.97 3.58
N LEU A 138 -9.61 12.42 4.41
CA LEU A 138 -9.45 12.74 5.84
C LEU A 138 -9.16 14.23 6.09
N TRP A 139 -8.45 14.88 5.17
CA TRP A 139 -8.04 16.29 5.29
C TRP A 139 -9.18 17.29 5.16
N ARG A 140 -10.42 16.82 4.93
CA ARG A 140 -11.65 17.65 4.98
C ARG A 140 -12.11 17.95 6.38
N GLY A 141 -11.72 17.16 7.36
CA GLY A 141 -12.20 17.24 8.72
C GLY A 141 -11.09 16.98 9.73
N GLU A 142 -11.48 16.40 10.87
CA GLU A 142 -10.56 16.09 11.96
C GLU A 142 -10.38 14.60 12.10
N PHE A 143 -9.14 14.17 12.29
CA PHE A 143 -8.79 12.76 12.50
C PHE A 143 -7.52 12.64 13.34
N VAL A 144 -7.35 11.47 13.93
CA VAL A 144 -6.12 11.05 14.60
C VAL A 144 -5.34 10.20 13.60
N PRO A 145 -4.00 10.36 13.48
CA PRO A 145 -3.20 9.47 12.65
C PRO A 145 -3.40 8.00 13.02
N PRO A 146 -3.44 7.07 12.05
CA PRO A 146 -3.73 5.65 12.34
C PRO A 146 -2.77 5.03 13.36
N TRP A 147 -1.49 5.36 13.31
CA TRP A 147 -0.48 4.88 14.27
C TRP A 147 -0.71 5.40 15.70
N GLU A 148 -1.32 6.56 15.87
CA GLU A 148 -1.73 7.08 17.19
C GLU A 148 -3.05 6.45 17.66
N TRP A 149 -3.98 6.21 16.72
CA TRP A 149 -5.24 5.52 17.03
C TRP A 149 -5.00 4.13 17.62
N ARG A 150 -4.04 3.36 17.06
CA ARG A 150 -3.69 2.02 17.56
C ARG A 150 -3.11 1.99 18.96
N ASN A 151 -2.59 3.12 19.46
CA ASN A 151 -1.95 3.24 20.78
C ASN A 151 -2.89 3.80 21.86
N LYS A 152 -4.17 4.00 21.54
CA LYS A 152 -5.22 4.37 22.48
C LYS A 152 -5.86 3.12 23.08
#